data_7286f9cd8203a40841613e0ce3cdaab9
#
_entry.id   7286f9cd8203a40841613e0ce3cdaab9
#
_cell.length_a   1.000
_cell.length_b   1.000
_cell.length_c   1.000
_cell.angle_alpha   90.00
_cell.angle_beta   90.00
_cell.angle_gamma   90.00
#
_symmetry.space_group_name_H-M   'P 1'
#
loop_
_entity.id
_entity.type
_entity.pdbx_description
1 polymer ?
#
loop_
_entity_poly.entity_id
_entity_poly.type
_entity_poly.pdbx_seq_one_letter_code
_entity_poly.pdbx_strand_id
1 'polypeptide(L)'
;MVRIEAEALRALADRIAGPMADAFNRAVEMLFCCHGRVVVTGMGKSGIVARKVAATLSSTGTPALFLHPAEAVHGDLGMIVKGDLVVALSSSGETQEILTLLATIKRLGVPLISMTCDRIYNGNGGRLSTLASSADVALDCSVAKEACSLGLAPTASTTTMLALGDALAVSISEKRGFKEEDFANLHPGGKLGKRLARVETLMHVDDALPRVTPHTPMSEVIYEMSRKKLGVTTVVEGDKLVGVISDGDLRRLLERRGKEVLDLSAAECMTRDPKTIGPAEFAITALSIMEQKKITSLVVVDGQNKLCGIVHLHDLWGTEMV
;
A
#
# COMPACT_ATOMS: atom_id res chain seq x y z
N MET A 1 -1.65 26.45 -20.34
CA MET A 1 -1.71 25.00 -20.48
C MET A 1 -2.31 24.37 -19.21
N VAL A 2 -1.66 24.39 -18.07
CA VAL A 2 -2.16 23.79 -16.81
C VAL A 2 -3.58 24.23 -16.41
N ARG A 3 -3.96 25.50 -16.63
CA ARG A 3 -5.33 25.97 -16.37
C ARG A 3 -6.39 25.27 -17.24
N ILE A 4 -6.07 24.92 -18.49
CA ILE A 4 -6.99 24.19 -19.38
C ILE A 4 -7.24 22.78 -18.83
N GLU A 5 -6.20 22.10 -18.34
CA GLU A 5 -6.33 20.78 -17.71
C GLU A 5 -7.12 20.87 -16.39
N ALA A 6 -6.89 21.90 -15.58
CA ALA A 6 -7.65 22.13 -14.36
C ALA A 6 -9.14 22.38 -14.62
N GLU A 7 -9.48 23.12 -15.68
CA GLU A 7 -10.87 23.32 -16.12
C GLU A 7 -11.51 22.04 -16.61
N ALA A 8 -10.76 21.20 -17.34
CA ALA A 8 -11.23 19.89 -17.79
C ALA A 8 -11.53 18.93 -16.63
N LEU A 9 -10.68 18.95 -15.58
CA LEU A 9 -10.92 18.18 -14.34
C LEU A 9 -12.15 18.66 -13.57
N ARG A 10 -12.40 19.97 -13.47
CA ARG A 10 -13.62 20.50 -12.85
C ARG A 10 -14.85 20.05 -13.64
N ALA A 11 -14.83 20.17 -14.96
CA ALA A 11 -15.94 19.70 -15.81
C ALA A 11 -16.19 18.19 -15.69
N LEU A 12 -15.11 17.39 -15.50
CA LEU A 12 -15.25 15.96 -15.21
C LEU A 12 -15.92 15.72 -13.85
N ALA A 13 -15.49 16.43 -12.81
CA ALA A 13 -16.07 16.33 -11.47
C ALA A 13 -17.56 16.67 -11.46
N ASP A 14 -17.94 17.78 -12.11
CA ASP A 14 -19.34 18.20 -12.26
C ASP A 14 -20.16 17.13 -13.03
N ARG A 15 -19.57 16.48 -14.02
CA ARG A 15 -20.19 15.41 -14.79
C ARG A 15 -20.42 14.16 -13.96
N ILE A 16 -19.43 13.76 -13.14
CA ILE A 16 -19.56 12.61 -12.21
C ILE A 16 -20.62 12.91 -11.14
N ALA A 17 -20.65 14.12 -10.60
CA ALA A 17 -21.63 14.51 -9.59
C ALA A 17 -23.06 14.73 -10.16
N GLY A 18 -23.18 14.82 -11.48
CA GLY A 18 -24.44 15.13 -12.18
C GLY A 18 -24.81 14.06 -13.21
N PRO A 19 -24.76 14.38 -14.53
CA PRO A 19 -25.37 13.53 -15.55
C PRO A 19 -24.69 12.15 -15.75
N MET A 20 -23.47 11.96 -15.29
CA MET A 20 -22.74 10.68 -15.35
C MET A 20 -22.81 9.87 -14.05
N ALA A 21 -23.49 10.35 -13.02
CA ALA A 21 -23.50 9.72 -11.69
C ALA A 21 -23.95 8.24 -11.74
N ASP A 22 -25.03 7.95 -12.44
CA ASP A 22 -25.55 6.58 -12.54
C ASP A 22 -24.58 5.65 -13.29
N ALA A 23 -23.95 6.13 -14.36
CA ALA A 23 -22.96 5.36 -15.11
C ALA A 23 -21.71 5.12 -14.27
N PHE A 24 -21.23 6.12 -13.54
CA PHE A 24 -20.08 5.99 -12.65
C PHE A 24 -20.38 4.97 -11.52
N ASN A 25 -21.52 5.08 -10.87
CA ASN A 25 -21.94 4.14 -9.83
C ASN A 25 -22.07 2.70 -10.37
N ARG A 26 -22.64 2.51 -11.56
CA ARG A 26 -22.69 1.20 -12.22
C ARG A 26 -21.30 0.65 -12.51
N ALA A 27 -20.37 1.48 -12.97
CA ALA A 27 -19.00 1.06 -13.21
C ALA A 27 -18.32 0.60 -11.90
N VAL A 28 -18.50 1.35 -10.80
CA VAL A 28 -18.00 0.98 -9.48
C VAL A 28 -18.60 -0.35 -9.01
N GLU A 29 -19.93 -0.55 -9.18
CA GLU A 29 -20.59 -1.83 -8.83
C GLU A 29 -20.05 -3.00 -9.65
N MET A 30 -19.91 -2.83 -10.97
CA MET A 30 -19.38 -3.88 -11.84
C MET A 30 -17.96 -4.27 -11.44
N LEU A 31 -17.11 -3.28 -11.13
CA LEU A 31 -15.74 -3.51 -10.67
C LEU A 31 -15.69 -4.16 -9.28
N PHE A 32 -16.59 -3.75 -8.38
CA PHE A 32 -16.71 -4.33 -7.05
C PHE A 32 -17.14 -5.80 -7.09
N CYS A 33 -18.10 -6.14 -7.98
CA CYS A 33 -18.60 -7.50 -8.17
C CYS A 33 -17.70 -8.37 -9.07
N CYS A 34 -16.60 -7.84 -9.59
CA CYS A 34 -15.66 -8.62 -10.39
C CYS A 34 -14.92 -9.62 -9.49
N HIS A 35 -15.11 -10.93 -9.78
CA HIS A 35 -14.44 -12.02 -9.05
C HIS A 35 -13.10 -12.43 -9.67
N GLY A 36 -12.87 -12.06 -10.93
CA GLY A 36 -11.61 -12.24 -11.64
C GLY A 36 -10.71 -11.00 -11.51
N ARG A 37 -9.99 -10.71 -12.59
CA ARG A 37 -9.10 -9.55 -12.68
C ARG A 37 -9.74 -8.45 -13.51
N VAL A 38 -9.34 -7.20 -13.23
CA VAL A 38 -9.66 -6.06 -14.08
C VAL A 38 -8.60 -5.96 -15.17
N VAL A 39 -8.97 -6.22 -16.41
CA VAL A 39 -8.08 -6.10 -17.57
C VAL A 39 -8.22 -4.71 -18.15
N VAL A 40 -7.20 -3.87 -17.97
CA VAL A 40 -7.21 -2.49 -18.49
C VAL A 40 -6.46 -2.44 -19.82
N THR A 41 -7.06 -1.87 -20.85
CA THR A 41 -6.47 -1.81 -22.19
C THR A 41 -6.57 -0.42 -22.80
N GLY A 42 -5.66 -0.10 -23.72
CA GLY A 42 -5.61 1.19 -24.41
C GLY A 42 -4.38 1.28 -25.31
N MET A 43 -4.45 2.14 -26.34
CA MET A 43 -3.36 2.32 -27.31
C MET A 43 -2.66 3.67 -27.13
N GLY A 44 -1.37 3.74 -27.40
CA GLY A 44 -0.57 4.97 -27.39
C GLY A 44 -0.61 5.66 -26.03
N LYS A 45 -0.96 6.95 -25.97
CA LYS A 45 -1.05 7.72 -24.72
C LYS A 45 -2.15 7.21 -23.78
N SER A 46 -3.30 6.79 -24.33
CA SER A 46 -4.35 6.12 -23.56
C SER A 46 -3.87 4.79 -22.97
N GLY A 47 -2.97 4.06 -23.66
CA GLY A 47 -2.33 2.85 -23.15
C GLY A 47 -1.40 3.10 -21.96
N ILE A 48 -0.66 4.22 -21.97
CA ILE A 48 0.17 4.63 -20.83
C ILE A 48 -0.72 4.94 -19.60
N VAL A 49 -1.84 5.65 -19.82
CA VAL A 49 -2.83 5.91 -18.78
C VAL A 49 -3.44 4.61 -18.27
N ALA A 50 -3.81 3.69 -19.18
CA ALA A 50 -4.36 2.38 -18.85
C ALA A 50 -3.41 1.55 -17.96
N ARG A 51 -2.10 1.57 -18.25
CA ARG A 51 -1.08 0.95 -17.37
C ARG A 51 -1.11 1.54 -15.97
N LYS A 52 -1.17 2.87 -15.87
CA LYS A 52 -1.21 3.54 -14.57
C LYS A 52 -2.49 3.19 -13.81
N VAL A 53 -3.63 3.15 -14.48
CA VAL A 53 -4.92 2.77 -13.87
C VAL A 53 -4.87 1.33 -13.36
N ALA A 54 -4.34 0.38 -14.15
CA ALA A 54 -4.15 -1.01 -13.73
C ALA A 54 -3.23 -1.11 -12.49
N ALA A 55 -2.13 -0.34 -12.48
CA ALA A 55 -1.23 -0.29 -11.32
C ALA A 55 -1.92 0.29 -10.08
N THR A 56 -2.73 1.36 -10.23
CA THR A 56 -3.49 1.95 -9.11
C THR A 56 -4.50 0.95 -8.56
N LEU A 57 -5.29 0.28 -9.40
CA LEU A 57 -6.24 -0.76 -8.99
C LEU A 57 -5.52 -1.85 -8.18
N SER A 58 -4.40 -2.38 -8.69
CA SER A 58 -3.62 -3.42 -8.01
C SER A 58 -3.09 -2.93 -6.67
N SER A 59 -2.56 -1.72 -6.60
CA SER A 59 -2.00 -1.13 -5.38
C SER A 59 -3.05 -0.74 -4.34
N THR A 60 -4.32 -0.67 -4.74
CA THR A 60 -5.46 -0.38 -3.86
C THR A 60 -6.37 -1.61 -3.63
N GLY A 61 -5.82 -2.82 -3.83
CA GLY A 61 -6.47 -4.07 -3.44
C GLY A 61 -7.41 -4.68 -4.49
N THR A 62 -7.43 -4.16 -5.72
CA THR A 62 -8.20 -4.76 -6.82
C THR A 62 -7.24 -5.41 -7.82
N PRO A 63 -7.23 -6.76 -7.97
CA PRO A 63 -6.36 -7.43 -8.91
C PRO A 63 -6.58 -6.93 -10.34
N ALA A 64 -5.57 -6.33 -10.95
CA ALA A 64 -5.67 -5.75 -12.28
C ALA A 64 -4.40 -6.00 -13.09
N LEU A 65 -4.53 -6.01 -14.42
CA LEU A 65 -3.41 -6.08 -15.35
C LEU A 65 -3.65 -5.18 -16.55
N PHE A 66 -2.57 -4.77 -17.18
CA PHE A 66 -2.63 -4.07 -18.47
C PHE A 66 -2.46 -5.07 -19.62
N LEU A 67 -3.37 -5.00 -20.60
CA LEU A 67 -3.29 -5.75 -21.85
C LEU A 67 -3.07 -4.79 -23.02
N HIS A 68 -1.94 -4.91 -23.70
CA HIS A 68 -1.68 -4.11 -24.90
C HIS A 68 -2.53 -4.61 -26.07
N PRO A 69 -3.36 -3.76 -26.74
CA PRO A 69 -4.29 -4.23 -27.76
C PRO A 69 -3.60 -4.91 -28.95
N ALA A 70 -2.43 -4.42 -29.37
CA ALA A 70 -1.69 -5.04 -30.48
C ALA A 70 -1.13 -6.43 -30.11
N GLU A 71 -0.62 -6.62 -28.88
CA GLU A 71 -0.13 -7.92 -28.42
C GLU A 71 -1.31 -8.90 -28.25
N ALA A 72 -2.45 -8.39 -27.82
CA ALA A 72 -3.66 -9.18 -27.63
C ALA A 72 -4.08 -9.93 -28.91
N VAL A 73 -4.06 -9.26 -30.07
CA VAL A 73 -4.39 -9.90 -31.36
C VAL A 73 -3.36 -10.95 -31.83
N HIS A 74 -2.16 -10.95 -31.24
CA HIS A 74 -1.09 -11.88 -31.54
C HIS A 74 -0.93 -13.03 -30.54
N GLY A 75 -1.89 -13.20 -29.59
CA GLY A 75 -1.93 -14.34 -28.68
C GLY A 75 -2.32 -13.99 -27.24
N ASP A 76 -2.05 -12.77 -26.78
CA ASP A 76 -2.29 -12.37 -25.37
C ASP A 76 -3.78 -12.22 -25.02
N LEU A 77 -4.70 -12.37 -26.00
CA LEU A 77 -6.14 -12.50 -25.71
C LEU A 77 -6.46 -13.64 -24.73
N GLY A 78 -5.61 -14.66 -24.65
CA GLY A 78 -5.72 -15.73 -23.66
C GLY A 78 -5.58 -15.26 -22.20
N MET A 79 -5.11 -14.03 -21.99
CA MET A 79 -5.06 -13.42 -20.66
C MET A 79 -6.45 -13.01 -20.14
N ILE A 80 -7.44 -12.85 -21.01
CA ILE A 80 -8.83 -12.54 -20.65
C ILE A 80 -9.58 -13.86 -20.45
N VAL A 81 -10.10 -14.07 -19.25
CA VAL A 81 -10.84 -15.29 -18.91
C VAL A 81 -12.24 -14.95 -18.38
N LYS A 82 -13.12 -15.94 -18.35
CA LYS A 82 -14.46 -15.79 -17.77
C LYS A 82 -14.36 -15.38 -16.31
N GLY A 83 -15.10 -14.36 -15.92
CA GLY A 83 -15.06 -13.77 -14.57
C GLY A 83 -14.21 -12.51 -14.46
N ASP A 84 -13.37 -12.22 -15.47
CA ASP A 84 -12.68 -10.93 -15.59
C ASP A 84 -13.66 -9.81 -15.97
N LEU A 85 -13.17 -8.56 -15.90
CA LEU A 85 -13.85 -7.36 -16.40
C LEU A 85 -12.84 -6.55 -17.22
N VAL A 86 -13.26 -6.01 -18.36
CA VAL A 86 -12.41 -5.18 -19.21
C VAL A 86 -12.73 -3.70 -19.03
N VAL A 87 -11.69 -2.87 -18.86
CA VAL A 87 -11.79 -1.41 -18.93
C VAL A 87 -10.97 -0.93 -20.13
N ALA A 88 -11.64 -0.41 -21.16
CA ALA A 88 -11.01 0.01 -22.39
C ALA A 88 -10.95 1.54 -22.53
N LEU A 89 -9.74 2.09 -22.72
CA LEU A 89 -9.48 3.52 -22.86
C LEU A 89 -9.17 3.88 -24.32
N SER A 90 -10.00 4.73 -24.92
CA SER A 90 -9.78 5.26 -26.27
C SER A 90 -10.43 6.62 -26.42
N SER A 91 -9.65 7.67 -26.69
CA SER A 91 -10.22 9.02 -26.83
C SER A 91 -11.27 9.10 -27.97
N SER A 92 -11.00 8.48 -29.11
CA SER A 92 -11.93 8.44 -30.24
C SER A 92 -13.00 7.36 -30.11
N GLY A 93 -12.74 6.32 -29.30
CA GLY A 93 -13.57 5.11 -29.26
C GLY A 93 -13.59 4.28 -30.57
N GLU A 94 -12.73 4.64 -31.53
CA GLU A 94 -12.66 4.03 -32.88
C GLU A 94 -11.25 3.45 -33.17
N THR A 95 -10.45 3.22 -32.15
CA THR A 95 -9.11 2.64 -32.28
C THR A 95 -9.23 1.18 -32.75
N GLN A 96 -8.76 0.88 -33.95
CA GLN A 96 -8.99 -0.40 -34.61
C GLN A 96 -8.50 -1.61 -33.81
N GLU A 97 -7.34 -1.50 -33.20
CA GLU A 97 -6.75 -2.55 -32.37
C GLU A 97 -7.64 -2.87 -31.13
N ILE A 98 -8.28 -1.87 -30.54
CA ILE A 98 -9.23 -2.08 -29.43
C ILE A 98 -10.54 -2.69 -29.96
N LEU A 99 -11.05 -2.21 -31.12
CA LEU A 99 -12.28 -2.74 -31.69
C LEU A 99 -12.17 -4.22 -32.05
N THR A 100 -10.99 -4.67 -32.48
CA THR A 100 -10.72 -6.07 -32.75
C THR A 100 -10.91 -6.97 -31.53
N LEU A 101 -10.66 -6.45 -30.30
CA LEU A 101 -10.85 -7.21 -29.06
C LEU A 101 -12.33 -7.43 -28.72
N LEU A 102 -13.23 -6.55 -29.17
CA LEU A 102 -14.66 -6.57 -28.80
C LEU A 102 -15.34 -7.91 -29.12
N ALA A 103 -15.02 -8.51 -30.27
CA ALA A 103 -15.60 -9.80 -30.67
C ALA A 103 -15.24 -10.91 -29.64
N THR A 104 -14.02 -10.94 -29.16
CA THR A 104 -13.57 -11.89 -28.13
C THR A 104 -14.16 -11.59 -26.76
N ILE A 105 -14.18 -10.33 -26.33
CA ILE A 105 -14.78 -9.89 -25.08
C ILE A 105 -16.25 -10.32 -25.02
N LYS A 106 -17.01 -10.06 -26.09
CA LYS A 106 -18.42 -10.47 -26.19
C LYS A 106 -18.60 -11.99 -26.21
N ARG A 107 -17.76 -12.73 -26.96
CA ARG A 107 -17.81 -14.19 -26.98
C ARG A 107 -17.55 -14.84 -25.64
N LEU A 108 -16.66 -14.26 -24.84
CA LEU A 108 -16.34 -14.72 -23.49
C LEU A 108 -17.38 -14.30 -22.46
N GLY A 109 -18.30 -13.40 -22.82
CA GLY A 109 -19.30 -12.83 -21.89
C GLY A 109 -18.66 -12.01 -20.77
N VAL A 110 -17.52 -11.37 -21.05
CA VAL A 110 -16.78 -10.56 -20.09
C VAL A 110 -17.36 -9.14 -20.13
N PRO A 111 -17.74 -8.56 -18.96
CA PRO A 111 -18.24 -7.20 -18.89
C PRO A 111 -17.22 -6.17 -19.37
N LEU A 112 -17.70 -5.12 -20.03
CA LEU A 112 -16.88 -4.06 -20.62
C LEU A 112 -17.30 -2.68 -20.12
N ILE A 113 -16.34 -1.94 -19.56
CA ILE A 113 -16.45 -0.50 -19.29
C ILE A 113 -15.60 0.24 -20.32
N SER A 114 -16.15 1.24 -20.98
CA SER A 114 -15.40 2.12 -21.87
C SER A 114 -15.15 3.48 -21.25
N MET A 115 -13.99 4.06 -21.53
CA MET A 115 -13.62 5.44 -21.21
C MET A 115 -13.26 6.15 -22.50
N THR A 116 -14.19 7.00 -23.01
CA THR A 116 -14.06 7.68 -24.31
C THR A 116 -14.30 9.17 -24.18
N CYS A 117 -14.01 9.95 -25.23
CA CYS A 117 -14.31 11.39 -25.29
C CYS A 117 -15.53 11.70 -26.18
N ASP A 118 -16.56 10.88 -26.13
CA ASP A 118 -17.73 10.93 -27.01
C ASP A 118 -18.71 12.07 -26.71
N ARG A 119 -18.51 12.84 -25.64
CA ARG A 119 -19.44 13.90 -25.18
C ARG A 119 -20.86 13.39 -24.93
N ILE A 120 -20.97 12.23 -24.32
CA ILE A 120 -22.23 11.49 -24.09
C ILE A 120 -23.28 12.35 -23.37
N TYR A 121 -22.86 13.21 -22.46
CA TYR A 121 -23.74 14.00 -21.58
C TYR A 121 -23.88 15.47 -21.98
N ASN A 122 -23.39 15.86 -23.16
CA ASN A 122 -23.51 17.26 -23.64
C ASN A 122 -24.81 17.50 -24.42
N GLY A 123 -25.96 17.23 -23.87
CA GLY A 123 -27.29 17.71 -24.28
C GLY A 123 -27.76 17.55 -25.75
N ASN A 124 -26.87 17.43 -26.70
CA ASN A 124 -27.15 17.38 -28.16
C ASN A 124 -27.10 15.97 -28.75
N GLY A 125 -27.15 14.90 -27.94
CA GLY A 125 -27.25 13.53 -28.43
C GLY A 125 -26.08 13.12 -29.34
N GLY A 126 -24.84 13.28 -28.91
CA GLY A 126 -23.67 12.89 -29.68
C GLY A 126 -23.73 11.41 -30.08
N ARG A 127 -23.32 11.10 -31.32
CA ARG A 127 -23.21 9.69 -31.77
C ARG A 127 -22.15 9.00 -30.89
N LEU A 128 -22.55 7.94 -30.19
CA LEU A 128 -21.59 7.09 -29.44
C LEU A 128 -20.63 6.44 -30.43
N SER A 129 -19.36 6.39 -30.06
CA SER A 129 -18.35 5.59 -30.76
C SER A 129 -18.69 4.10 -30.71
N THR A 130 -18.03 3.33 -31.58
CA THR A 130 -18.20 1.88 -31.62
C THR A 130 -17.84 1.23 -30.29
N LEU A 131 -16.77 1.69 -29.63
CA LEU A 131 -16.36 1.19 -28.30
C LEU A 131 -17.42 1.52 -27.24
N ALA A 132 -17.87 2.78 -27.15
CA ALA A 132 -18.86 3.20 -26.17
C ALA A 132 -20.21 2.49 -26.35
N SER A 133 -20.66 2.33 -27.61
CA SER A 133 -21.90 1.59 -27.95
C SER A 133 -21.83 0.10 -27.63
N SER A 134 -20.62 -0.47 -27.60
CA SER A 134 -20.39 -1.88 -27.30
C SER A 134 -20.20 -2.19 -25.83
N ALA A 135 -20.02 -1.17 -24.99
CA ALA A 135 -19.74 -1.31 -23.56
C ALA A 135 -21.05 -1.47 -22.75
N ASP A 136 -20.97 -2.21 -21.65
CA ASP A 136 -22.05 -2.31 -20.65
C ASP A 136 -22.20 -1.00 -19.87
N VAL A 137 -21.10 -0.27 -19.71
CA VAL A 137 -21.06 1.08 -19.15
C VAL A 137 -20.09 1.93 -19.95
N ALA A 138 -20.56 3.08 -20.45
CA ALA A 138 -19.74 4.07 -21.14
C ALA A 138 -19.52 5.31 -20.24
N LEU A 139 -18.25 5.64 -20.00
CA LEU A 139 -17.82 6.78 -19.20
C LEU A 139 -17.21 7.85 -20.11
N ASP A 140 -17.67 9.08 -19.93
CA ASP A 140 -17.29 10.22 -20.76
C ASP A 140 -16.14 11.02 -20.16
N CYS A 141 -14.96 10.94 -20.81
CA CYS A 141 -13.74 11.70 -20.49
C CYS A 141 -13.58 12.93 -21.40
N SER A 142 -14.62 13.37 -22.12
CA SER A 142 -14.53 14.45 -23.09
C SER A 142 -14.08 15.77 -22.45
N VAL A 143 -13.31 16.53 -23.23
CA VAL A 143 -12.80 17.85 -22.84
C VAL A 143 -13.24 18.91 -23.86
N ALA A 144 -13.31 20.16 -23.44
CA ALA A 144 -13.64 21.26 -24.33
C ALA A 144 -12.54 21.47 -25.39
N LYS A 145 -11.28 21.38 -24.98
CA LYS A 145 -10.09 21.48 -25.84
C LYS A 145 -8.88 20.85 -25.17
N GLU A 146 -7.92 20.43 -25.99
CA GLU A 146 -6.61 20.01 -25.50
C GLU A 146 -5.76 21.22 -25.03
N ALA A 147 -4.85 20.97 -24.09
CA ALA A 147 -3.94 21.99 -23.57
C ALA A 147 -2.73 22.23 -24.51
N CYS A 148 -2.94 22.11 -25.79
CA CYS A 148 -1.96 22.24 -26.86
C CYS A 148 -2.47 23.28 -27.87
N SER A 149 -1.61 24.17 -28.34
CA SER A 149 -1.98 25.24 -29.29
C SER A 149 -2.57 24.70 -30.60
N LEU A 150 -2.09 23.55 -31.06
CA LEU A 150 -2.58 22.89 -32.28
C LEU A 150 -3.79 21.98 -32.00
N GLY A 151 -4.17 21.73 -30.74
CA GLY A 151 -5.26 20.82 -30.38
C GLY A 151 -5.02 19.34 -30.72
N LEU A 152 -3.80 18.96 -31.11
CA LEU A 152 -3.48 17.63 -31.64
C LEU A 152 -2.87 16.69 -30.57
N ALA A 153 -2.13 17.26 -29.62
CA ALA A 153 -1.50 16.45 -28.58
C ALA A 153 -2.49 16.13 -27.46
N PRO A 154 -2.79 14.84 -27.20
CA PRO A 154 -3.60 14.45 -26.04
C PRO A 154 -2.94 14.91 -24.73
N THR A 155 -3.61 15.77 -24.01
CA THR A 155 -3.18 16.40 -22.75
C THR A 155 -4.35 16.44 -21.78
N ALA A 156 -5.28 17.37 -21.90
CA ALA A 156 -6.46 17.44 -21.06
C ALA A 156 -7.30 16.15 -21.09
N SER A 157 -7.45 15.52 -22.26
CA SER A 157 -8.15 14.24 -22.41
C SER A 157 -7.46 13.10 -21.64
N THR A 158 -6.13 13.01 -21.70
CA THR A 158 -5.39 11.98 -20.94
C THR A 158 -5.42 12.26 -19.43
N THR A 159 -5.40 13.53 -19.04
CA THR A 159 -5.51 13.94 -17.62
C THR A 159 -6.90 13.59 -17.06
N THR A 160 -7.98 13.81 -17.82
CA THR A 160 -9.34 13.40 -17.39
C THR A 160 -9.50 11.89 -17.31
N MET A 161 -8.96 11.13 -18.29
CA MET A 161 -8.96 9.65 -18.23
C MET A 161 -8.21 9.13 -17.01
N LEU A 162 -7.06 9.73 -16.68
CA LEU A 162 -6.28 9.36 -15.52
C LEU A 162 -7.07 9.61 -14.23
N ALA A 163 -7.63 10.81 -14.07
CA ALA A 163 -8.40 11.19 -12.89
C ALA A 163 -9.66 10.31 -12.70
N LEU A 164 -10.36 9.99 -13.80
CA LEU A 164 -11.52 9.10 -13.75
C LEU A 164 -11.12 7.67 -13.36
N GLY A 165 -10.01 7.16 -13.89
CA GLY A 165 -9.47 5.85 -13.52
C GLY A 165 -9.07 5.77 -12.04
N ASP A 166 -8.47 6.83 -11.51
CA ASP A 166 -8.14 6.93 -10.08
C ASP A 166 -9.41 7.03 -9.22
N ALA A 167 -10.39 7.81 -9.64
CA ALA A 167 -11.68 7.88 -8.94
C ALA A 167 -12.36 6.51 -8.84
N LEU A 168 -12.37 5.72 -9.91
CA LEU A 168 -12.87 4.34 -9.88
C LEU A 168 -12.08 3.47 -8.91
N ALA A 169 -10.74 3.49 -8.99
CA ALA A 169 -9.88 2.66 -8.15
C ALA A 169 -10.06 2.98 -6.64
N VAL A 170 -10.10 4.27 -6.30
CA VAL A 170 -10.30 4.71 -4.90
C VAL A 170 -11.71 4.38 -4.41
N SER A 171 -12.75 4.63 -5.22
CA SER A 171 -14.13 4.30 -4.84
C SER A 171 -14.33 2.81 -4.55
N ILE A 172 -13.67 1.93 -5.34
CA ILE A 172 -13.73 0.48 -5.10
C ILE A 172 -12.96 0.12 -3.83
N SER A 173 -11.79 0.70 -3.63
CA SER A 173 -10.95 0.51 -2.45
C SER A 173 -11.71 0.85 -1.17
N GLU A 174 -12.35 2.02 -1.13
CA GLU A 174 -13.21 2.44 -0.01
C GLU A 174 -14.38 1.48 0.19
N LYS A 175 -15.07 1.10 -0.89
CA LYS A 175 -16.20 0.17 -0.83
C LYS A 175 -15.81 -1.21 -0.32
N ARG A 176 -14.58 -1.68 -0.60
CA ARG A 176 -14.01 -2.94 -0.08
C ARG A 176 -13.52 -2.81 1.36
N GLY A 177 -13.50 -1.63 1.93
CA GLY A 177 -12.95 -1.37 3.28
C GLY A 177 -11.45 -1.56 3.34
N PHE A 178 -10.73 -1.29 2.25
CA PHE A 178 -9.27 -1.39 2.15
C PHE A 178 -8.61 -0.43 3.15
N LYS A 179 -7.68 -0.95 3.96
CA LYS A 179 -7.05 -0.23 5.07
C LYS A 179 -5.58 0.06 4.80
N GLU A 180 -4.99 0.90 5.64
CA GLU A 180 -3.55 1.19 5.60
C GLU A 180 -2.70 -0.08 5.72
N GLU A 181 -3.15 -1.06 6.51
CA GLU A 181 -2.49 -2.35 6.68
C GLU A 181 -2.43 -3.14 5.35
N ASP A 182 -3.54 -3.13 4.59
CA ASP A 182 -3.61 -3.78 3.29
C ASP A 182 -2.67 -3.10 2.29
N PHE A 183 -2.62 -1.75 2.34
CA PHE A 183 -1.69 -0.99 1.51
C PHE A 183 -0.23 -1.30 1.83
N ALA A 184 0.12 -1.40 3.11
CA ALA A 184 1.46 -1.77 3.57
C ALA A 184 1.88 -3.15 3.07
N ASN A 185 0.97 -4.13 3.15
CA ASN A 185 1.22 -5.50 2.67
C ASN A 185 1.50 -5.55 1.15
N LEU A 186 0.88 -4.66 0.38
CA LEU A 186 1.10 -4.57 -1.07
C LEU A 186 2.34 -3.72 -1.44
N HIS A 187 2.89 -2.94 -0.49
CA HIS A 187 4.03 -2.04 -0.71
C HIS A 187 5.18 -2.26 0.29
N PRO A 188 5.70 -3.49 0.45
CA PRO A 188 6.67 -3.81 1.51
C PRO A 188 7.99 -3.02 1.39
N GLY A 189 8.36 -2.60 0.20
CA GLY A 189 9.58 -1.81 -0.06
C GLY A 189 9.42 -0.29 0.08
N GLY A 190 8.20 0.22 0.23
CA GLY A 190 7.93 1.65 0.33
C GLY A 190 8.07 2.21 1.75
N LYS A 191 8.29 3.52 1.89
CA LYS A 191 8.34 4.19 3.21
C LYS A 191 7.12 3.88 4.08
N LEU A 192 5.92 3.87 3.49
CA LEU A 192 4.69 3.58 4.21
C LEU A 192 4.62 2.10 4.64
N GLY A 193 5.00 1.16 3.76
CA GLY A 193 5.06 -0.27 4.12
C GLY A 193 6.01 -0.53 5.28
N LYS A 194 7.16 0.13 5.29
CA LYS A 194 8.14 0.05 6.38
C LYS A 194 7.60 0.64 7.69
N ARG A 195 6.87 1.76 7.65
CA ARG A 195 6.25 2.38 8.84
C ARG A 195 5.15 1.52 9.46
N LEU A 196 4.44 0.77 8.64
CA LEU A 196 3.36 -0.13 9.03
C LEU A 196 3.85 -1.59 9.19
N ALA A 197 5.16 -1.83 9.12
CA ALA A 197 5.75 -3.11 9.48
C ALA A 197 5.39 -3.45 10.94
N ARG A 198 5.05 -4.71 11.20
CA ARG A 198 4.77 -5.17 12.56
C ARG A 198 6.09 -5.38 13.31
N VAL A 199 6.06 -5.16 14.62
CA VAL A 199 7.21 -5.35 15.50
C VAL A 199 7.76 -6.76 15.37
N GLU A 200 6.91 -7.77 15.24
CA GLU A 200 7.31 -9.19 15.07
C GLU A 200 8.18 -9.46 13.85
N THR A 201 8.09 -8.63 12.80
CA THR A 201 8.93 -8.77 11.59
C THR A 201 10.29 -8.09 11.70
N LEU A 202 10.50 -7.26 12.72
CA LEU A 202 11.72 -6.47 12.94
C LEU A 202 12.48 -6.86 14.20
N MET A 203 11.81 -7.55 15.14
CA MET A 203 12.40 -7.90 16.44
C MET A 203 13.48 -8.98 16.31
N HIS A 204 14.46 -8.91 17.16
CA HIS A 204 15.44 -9.97 17.38
C HIS A 204 14.82 -11.08 18.24
N VAL A 205 14.99 -12.33 17.80
CA VAL A 205 14.45 -13.54 18.45
C VAL A 205 15.55 -14.58 18.66
N ASP A 206 15.23 -15.64 19.35
CA ASP A 206 16.09 -16.82 19.56
C ASP A 206 17.52 -16.45 20.00
N ASP A 207 18.52 -16.91 19.24
CA ASP A 207 19.93 -16.66 19.54
C ASP A 207 20.34 -15.18 19.47
N ALA A 208 19.59 -14.33 18.77
CA ALA A 208 19.84 -12.90 18.72
C ALA A 208 19.29 -12.16 19.94
N LEU A 209 18.40 -12.79 20.72
CA LEU A 209 17.75 -12.21 21.87
C LEU A 209 18.67 -12.30 23.13
N PRO A 210 19.11 -11.17 23.74
CA PRO A 210 19.88 -11.20 24.97
C PRO A 210 18.97 -11.57 26.14
N ARG A 211 19.27 -12.68 26.81
CA ARG A 211 18.48 -13.15 27.97
C ARG A 211 19.35 -13.76 29.06
N VAL A 212 19.04 -13.42 30.28
CA VAL A 212 19.67 -13.95 31.50
C VAL A 212 18.61 -14.29 32.55
N THR A 213 18.99 -15.04 33.57
CA THR A 213 18.12 -15.30 34.74
C THR A 213 18.33 -14.28 35.86
N PRO A 214 17.41 -14.18 36.84
CA PRO A 214 17.59 -13.30 38.01
C PRO A 214 18.87 -13.56 38.83
N HIS A 215 19.36 -14.79 38.80
CA HIS A 215 20.55 -15.22 39.55
C HIS A 215 21.86 -15.09 38.76
N THR A 216 21.82 -14.69 37.51
CA THR A 216 23.01 -14.53 36.67
C THR A 216 23.88 -13.40 37.22
N PRO A 217 25.22 -13.62 37.48
CA PRO A 217 26.11 -12.58 37.96
C PRO A 217 26.33 -11.50 36.89
N MET A 218 26.55 -10.26 37.36
CA MET A 218 26.67 -9.11 36.42
C MET A 218 27.82 -9.22 35.44
N SER A 219 28.88 -9.94 35.74
CA SER A 219 29.97 -10.24 34.82
C SER A 219 29.46 -11.00 33.57
N GLU A 220 28.57 -11.96 33.75
CA GLU A 220 27.95 -12.72 32.65
C GLU A 220 26.87 -11.89 31.94
N VAL A 221 26.11 -11.06 32.65
CA VAL A 221 25.17 -10.11 32.06
C VAL A 221 25.88 -9.17 31.08
N ILE A 222 27.02 -8.60 31.51
CA ILE A 222 27.83 -7.70 30.66
C ILE A 222 28.38 -8.44 29.43
N TYR A 223 28.79 -9.70 29.58
CA TYR A 223 29.23 -10.53 28.48
C TYR A 223 28.09 -10.75 27.47
N GLU A 224 26.88 -11.11 27.94
CA GLU A 224 25.71 -11.32 27.08
C GLU A 224 25.30 -10.03 26.36
N MET A 225 25.28 -8.88 27.04
CA MET A 225 25.03 -7.58 26.43
C MET A 225 26.03 -7.26 25.31
N SER A 226 27.30 -7.47 25.57
CA SER A 226 28.40 -7.21 24.62
C SER A 226 28.33 -8.15 23.41
N ARG A 227 28.00 -9.42 23.64
CA ARG A 227 27.87 -10.44 22.60
C ARG A 227 26.73 -10.14 21.64
N LYS A 228 25.58 -9.70 22.16
CA LYS A 228 24.37 -9.43 21.36
C LYS A 228 24.32 -8.02 20.78
N LYS A 229 25.13 -7.09 21.28
CA LYS A 229 25.29 -5.71 20.74
C LYS A 229 24.02 -4.86 20.71
N LEU A 230 23.04 -5.15 21.55
CA LEU A 230 21.78 -4.39 21.61
C LEU A 230 21.76 -3.37 22.78
N GLY A 231 22.84 -3.26 23.55
CA GLY A 231 22.95 -2.32 24.67
C GLY A 231 21.97 -2.58 25.82
N VAL A 232 21.35 -3.77 25.84
CA VAL A 232 20.36 -4.17 26.83
C VAL A 232 20.35 -5.69 26.96
N THR A 233 19.95 -6.20 28.13
CA THR A 233 19.71 -7.63 28.37
C THR A 233 18.38 -7.80 29.09
N THR A 234 17.59 -8.76 28.68
CA THR A 234 16.32 -9.12 29.34
C THR A 234 16.60 -10.10 30.47
N VAL A 235 15.95 -9.88 31.62
CA VAL A 235 15.97 -10.80 32.76
C VAL A 235 14.66 -11.59 32.78
N VAL A 236 14.75 -12.91 32.71
CA VAL A 236 13.58 -13.79 32.61
C VAL A 236 13.56 -14.87 33.66
N GLU A 237 12.38 -15.19 34.16
CA GLU A 237 12.13 -16.33 35.05
C GLU A 237 11.27 -17.32 34.28
N GLY A 238 11.88 -18.45 33.88
CA GLY A 238 11.29 -19.29 32.82
C GLY A 238 11.17 -18.55 31.49
N ASP A 239 9.96 -18.37 31.01
CA ASP A 239 9.67 -17.59 29.78
C ASP A 239 9.14 -16.18 30.07
N LYS A 240 8.92 -15.81 31.35
CA LYS A 240 8.33 -14.53 31.74
C LYS A 240 9.38 -13.44 31.93
N LEU A 241 9.14 -12.27 31.38
CA LEU A 241 9.95 -11.11 31.61
C LEU A 241 9.77 -10.60 33.05
N VAL A 242 10.88 -10.44 33.77
CA VAL A 242 10.88 -9.88 35.14
C VAL A 242 11.67 -8.57 35.26
N GLY A 243 12.50 -8.26 34.25
CA GLY A 243 13.23 -6.99 34.25
C GLY A 243 14.14 -6.85 33.02
N VAL A 244 14.84 -5.73 32.93
CA VAL A 244 15.88 -5.45 31.95
C VAL A 244 17.08 -4.77 32.61
N ILE A 245 18.24 -4.92 31.98
CA ILE A 245 19.47 -4.20 32.36
C ILE A 245 19.99 -3.55 31.08
N SER A 246 20.07 -2.23 31.04
CA SER A 246 20.62 -1.46 29.94
C SER A 246 22.03 -0.96 30.21
N ASP A 247 22.75 -0.54 29.15
CA ASP A 247 24.06 0.14 29.30
C ASP A 247 23.98 1.37 30.17
N GLY A 248 22.86 2.08 30.15
CA GLY A 248 22.60 3.22 31.01
C GLY A 248 22.47 2.82 32.49
N ASP A 249 21.82 1.68 32.78
CA ASP A 249 21.72 1.15 34.16
C ASP A 249 23.09 0.71 34.66
N LEU A 250 23.82 -0.03 33.82
CA LEU A 250 25.17 -0.48 34.15
C LEU A 250 26.11 0.70 34.48
N ARG A 251 26.08 1.75 33.68
CA ARG A 251 26.89 2.96 33.91
C ARG A 251 26.54 3.62 35.24
N ARG A 252 25.26 3.80 35.54
CA ARG A 252 24.80 4.38 36.83
C ARG A 252 25.17 3.52 38.05
N LEU A 253 25.13 2.20 37.90
CA LEU A 253 25.53 1.25 38.94
C LEU A 253 27.04 1.32 39.19
N LEU A 254 27.85 1.34 38.13
CA LEU A 254 29.31 1.48 38.25
C LEU A 254 29.72 2.81 38.89
N GLU A 255 29.06 3.91 38.60
CA GLU A 255 29.27 5.21 39.23
C GLU A 255 28.98 5.18 40.75
N ARG A 256 27.97 4.42 41.18
CA ARG A 256 27.55 4.37 42.60
C ARG A 256 28.30 3.33 43.42
N ARG A 257 28.62 2.17 42.85
CA ARG A 257 29.15 1.00 43.59
C ARG A 257 30.54 0.54 43.11
N GLY A 258 31.09 1.17 42.08
CA GLY A 258 32.39 0.78 41.56
C GLY A 258 32.44 -0.67 41.07
N LYS A 259 33.51 -1.37 41.40
CA LYS A 259 33.74 -2.76 40.97
C LYS A 259 32.83 -3.79 41.64
N GLU A 260 32.20 -3.45 42.76
CA GLU A 260 31.30 -4.34 43.52
C GLU A 260 30.07 -4.76 42.68
N VAL A 261 29.74 -3.99 41.64
CA VAL A 261 28.66 -4.32 40.69
C VAL A 261 28.87 -5.69 40.05
N LEU A 262 30.11 -6.13 39.81
CA LEU A 262 30.41 -7.38 39.14
C LEU A 262 30.05 -8.62 39.99
N ASP A 263 29.93 -8.47 41.29
CA ASP A 263 29.59 -9.52 42.28
C ASP A 263 28.09 -9.60 42.54
N LEU A 264 27.31 -8.63 42.05
CA LEU A 264 25.86 -8.59 42.17
C LEU A 264 25.17 -9.53 41.18
N SER A 265 23.96 -9.93 41.51
CA SER A 265 23.06 -10.68 40.57
C SER A 265 22.26 -9.74 39.67
N ALA A 266 21.76 -10.27 38.56
CA ALA A 266 20.86 -9.53 37.67
C ALA A 266 19.62 -9.00 38.42
N ALA A 267 19.05 -9.76 39.35
CA ALA A 267 17.89 -9.37 40.15
C ALA A 267 18.11 -8.13 40.99
N GLU A 268 19.37 -7.89 41.46
CA GLU A 268 19.76 -6.73 42.28
C GLU A 268 20.00 -5.48 41.42
N CYS A 269 20.28 -5.68 40.12
CA CYS A 269 20.67 -4.61 39.18
C CYS A 269 19.59 -4.24 38.15
N MET A 270 18.62 -5.10 37.96
CA MET A 270 17.61 -4.92 36.90
C MET A 270 16.63 -3.79 37.19
N THR A 271 16.20 -3.10 36.17
CA THR A 271 14.98 -2.29 36.16
C THR A 271 13.78 -3.22 36.05
N ARG A 272 12.92 -3.23 37.07
CA ARG A 272 11.67 -3.97 37.12
C ARG A 272 10.61 -3.25 36.30
N ASP A 273 9.61 -3.99 35.79
CA ASP A 273 8.49 -3.45 35.00
C ASP A 273 8.95 -2.56 33.82
N PRO A 274 9.83 -3.08 32.96
CA PRO A 274 10.30 -2.32 31.80
C PRO A 274 9.15 -1.99 30.85
N LYS A 275 9.33 -0.98 30.02
CA LYS A 275 8.39 -0.70 28.95
C LYS A 275 8.46 -1.81 27.92
N THR A 276 7.30 -2.29 27.53
CA THR A 276 7.10 -3.40 26.58
C THR A 276 6.16 -3.03 25.47
N ILE A 277 6.15 -3.83 24.42
CA ILE A 277 5.22 -3.70 23.29
C ILE A 277 4.77 -5.11 22.87
N GLY A 278 3.58 -5.22 22.27
CA GLY A 278 3.09 -6.45 21.67
C GLY A 278 3.72 -6.73 20.31
N PRO A 279 3.86 -8.01 19.90
CA PRO A 279 4.44 -8.37 18.59
C PRO A 279 3.59 -7.88 17.40
N ALA A 280 2.28 -7.79 17.56
CA ALA A 280 1.35 -7.34 16.53
C ALA A 280 1.24 -5.82 16.38
N GLU A 281 1.90 -5.04 17.25
CA GLU A 281 1.94 -3.59 17.16
C GLU A 281 2.80 -3.12 15.97
N PHE A 282 2.56 -1.88 15.51
CA PHE A 282 3.33 -1.31 14.41
C PHE A 282 4.69 -0.76 14.84
N ALA A 283 5.66 -0.79 13.93
CA ALA A 283 6.99 -0.22 14.13
C ALA A 283 6.96 1.27 14.51
N ILE A 284 6.01 2.04 13.95
CA ILE A 284 5.82 3.45 14.31
C ILE A 284 5.39 3.62 15.77
N THR A 285 4.61 2.70 16.35
CA THR A 285 4.23 2.70 17.76
C THR A 285 5.46 2.45 18.63
N ALA A 286 6.31 1.47 18.24
CA ALA A 286 7.57 1.19 18.93
C ALA A 286 8.48 2.42 18.94
N LEU A 287 8.64 3.09 17.80
CA LEU A 287 9.44 4.32 17.68
C LEU A 287 8.91 5.43 18.60
N SER A 288 7.61 5.68 18.59
CA SER A 288 6.98 6.70 19.45
C SER A 288 7.22 6.43 20.95
N ILE A 289 7.14 5.16 21.37
CA ILE A 289 7.45 4.78 22.77
C ILE A 289 8.92 5.03 23.09
N MET A 290 9.83 4.64 22.17
CA MET A 290 11.28 4.85 22.35
C MET A 290 11.63 6.33 22.50
N GLU A 291 11.07 7.18 21.63
CA GLU A 291 11.27 8.64 21.67
C GLU A 291 10.74 9.26 22.96
N GLN A 292 9.49 8.96 23.34
CA GLN A 292 8.86 9.48 24.55
C GLN A 292 9.60 9.07 25.83
N LYS A 293 10.12 7.85 25.88
CA LYS A 293 10.82 7.28 27.04
C LYS A 293 12.33 7.48 26.99
N LYS A 294 12.85 8.00 25.86
CA LYS A 294 14.30 8.19 25.62
C LYS A 294 15.08 6.88 25.80
N ILE A 295 14.57 5.79 25.25
CA ILE A 295 15.17 4.46 25.25
C ILE A 295 15.48 4.03 23.82
N THR A 296 16.49 3.19 23.63
CA THR A 296 16.92 2.70 22.32
C THR A 296 16.50 1.27 22.03
N SER A 297 15.92 0.59 23.01
CA SER A 297 15.46 -0.80 22.88
C SER A 297 14.13 -0.97 23.59
N LEU A 298 13.26 -1.80 23.02
CA LEU A 298 11.93 -2.08 23.55
C LEU A 298 11.71 -3.59 23.55
N VAL A 299 11.37 -4.14 24.70
CA VAL A 299 11.13 -5.58 24.85
C VAL A 299 9.75 -5.93 24.33
N VAL A 300 9.66 -7.02 23.58
CA VAL A 300 8.43 -7.51 22.98
C VAL A 300 7.90 -8.68 23.81
N VAL A 301 6.67 -8.57 24.30
CA VAL A 301 6.01 -9.60 25.11
C VAL A 301 4.61 -9.87 24.57
N ASP A 302 4.11 -11.08 24.79
CA ASP A 302 2.71 -11.42 24.50
C ASP A 302 1.75 -10.97 25.62
N GLY A 303 0.46 -11.24 25.45
CA GLY A 303 -0.59 -10.89 26.41
C GLY A 303 -0.46 -11.60 27.78
N GLN A 304 0.47 -12.57 27.93
CA GLN A 304 0.74 -13.30 29.18
C GLN A 304 2.11 -12.91 29.80
N ASN A 305 2.72 -11.83 29.30
CA ASN A 305 4.05 -11.36 29.68
C ASN A 305 5.19 -12.34 29.37
N LYS A 306 4.98 -13.23 28.38
CA LYS A 306 6.02 -14.10 27.86
C LYS A 306 6.92 -13.32 26.92
N LEU A 307 8.23 -13.46 27.09
CA LEU A 307 9.24 -12.80 26.25
C LEU A 307 9.16 -13.38 24.82
N CYS A 308 8.85 -12.51 23.83
CA CYS A 308 8.81 -12.82 22.41
C CYS A 308 10.06 -12.37 21.68
N GLY A 309 10.61 -11.22 22.02
CA GLY A 309 11.76 -10.63 21.34
C GLY A 309 12.18 -9.29 21.89
N ILE A 310 13.03 -8.61 21.15
CA ILE A 310 13.46 -7.23 21.43
C ILE A 310 13.62 -6.49 20.12
N VAL A 311 13.15 -5.25 20.04
CA VAL A 311 13.37 -4.36 18.90
C VAL A 311 14.30 -3.22 19.32
N HIS A 312 15.28 -2.91 18.48
CA HIS A 312 16.26 -1.84 18.72
C HIS A 312 16.01 -0.69 17.76
N LEU A 313 16.35 0.54 18.15
CA LEU A 313 16.15 1.74 17.34
C LEU A 313 16.82 1.63 15.95
N HIS A 314 17.98 0.97 15.84
CA HIS A 314 18.64 0.73 14.55
C HIS A 314 17.83 -0.15 13.58
N ASP A 315 17.01 -1.05 14.09
CA ASP A 315 16.13 -1.87 13.25
C ASP A 315 15.04 -1.00 12.59
N LEU A 316 14.63 0.06 13.31
CA LEU A 316 13.67 1.04 12.84
C LEU A 316 14.29 2.06 11.85
N TRP A 317 15.59 2.36 11.95
CA TRP A 317 16.29 3.23 10.98
C TRP A 317 16.32 2.64 9.58
N GLY A 318 16.46 1.32 9.45
CA GLY A 318 16.33 0.63 8.17
C GLY A 318 14.97 0.85 7.48
N THR A 319 13.98 1.36 8.23
CA THR A 319 12.64 1.70 7.74
C THR A 319 12.51 3.15 7.24
N GLU A 320 13.59 3.96 7.27
CA GLU A 320 13.58 5.39 6.91
C GLU A 320 12.53 6.23 7.70
N MET A 321 12.24 5.84 8.95
CA MET A 321 11.30 6.55 9.83
C MET A 321 11.99 7.60 10.69
N VAL A 322 13.32 7.58 10.77
CA VAL A 322 14.15 8.49 11.56
C VAL A 322 15.04 9.30 10.64
#